data_3e6f1873f80f92f1732634ea56e98658
#
_entry.id   3e6f1873f80f92f1732634ea56e98658
#
_cell.length_a   1.000
_cell.length_b   1.000
_cell.length_c   1.000
_cell.angle_alpha   90.00
_cell.angle_beta   90.00
_cell.angle_gamma   90.00
#
_symmetry.space_group_name_H-M   'P 1'
#
loop_
_entity.id
_entity.type
_entity.pdbx_description
1 polymer ?
#
loop_
_entity_poly.entity_id
_entity_poly.type
_entity_poly.pdbx_seq_one_letter_code
_entity_poly.pdbx_strand_id
1 'polypeptide(L)'
;MMQTEQRMLAGRKLKLMWTGYTAILVSLLLLLLCLVLALLSIDKALLNMSYGGSMFLMFLVLMGSLASLVGVVLHLVGLYGLRPIRKEYRTAFLCLVIALVLSPLSELTAEGSAAFRLLYLGRTVLNLIAIWFTLQGTNGLMEAVGRGDVSARGRLVWILSWTETVLTILLEMLPLGAVLENMGLGLVLLLSLLYSLASLVFYWNYLKRASDALLAASGL
;
A
#
# COMPACT_ATOMS: atom_id res chain seq x y z
N MET A 1 17.30 -27.26 2.16
CA MET A 1 17.66 -26.26 3.22
C MET A 1 18.14 -25.00 2.54
N MET A 2 17.61 -23.82 2.89
CA MET A 2 18.05 -22.54 2.33
C MET A 2 19.41 -22.16 2.91
N GLN A 3 20.37 -21.79 2.05
CA GLN A 3 21.73 -21.41 2.50
C GLN A 3 21.69 -20.12 3.31
N THR A 4 22.65 -19.94 4.25
CA THR A 4 22.71 -18.75 5.14
C THR A 4 22.76 -17.44 4.35
N GLU A 5 23.53 -17.40 3.25
CA GLU A 5 23.60 -16.22 2.35
C GLU A 5 22.26 -15.87 1.75
N GLN A 6 21.47 -16.88 1.32
CA GLN A 6 20.14 -16.64 0.75
C GLN A 6 19.17 -16.09 1.80
N ARG A 7 19.27 -16.54 3.07
CA ARG A 7 18.45 -16.00 4.18
C ARG A 7 18.80 -14.54 4.45
N MET A 8 20.09 -14.23 4.51
CA MET A 8 20.57 -12.86 4.71
C MET A 8 20.13 -11.93 3.58
N LEU A 9 20.28 -12.38 2.33
CA LEU A 9 19.81 -11.60 1.16
C LEU A 9 18.31 -11.37 1.22
N ALA A 10 17.52 -12.42 1.49
CA ALA A 10 16.08 -12.33 1.61
C ALA A 10 15.67 -11.36 2.73
N GLY A 11 16.28 -11.45 3.90
CA GLY A 11 16.03 -10.56 5.02
C GLY A 11 16.30 -9.10 4.69
N ARG A 12 17.44 -8.80 4.05
CA ARG A 12 17.78 -7.43 3.60
C ARG A 12 16.79 -6.90 2.57
N LYS A 13 16.33 -7.72 1.62
CA LYS A 13 15.38 -7.30 0.60
C LYS A 13 13.97 -7.10 1.16
N LEU A 14 13.52 -7.93 2.10
CA LEU A 14 12.27 -7.70 2.84
C LEU A 14 12.36 -6.44 3.71
N LYS A 15 13.51 -6.16 4.32
CA LYS A 15 13.74 -4.91 5.06
C LYS A 15 13.60 -3.69 4.14
N LEU A 16 14.10 -3.77 2.91
CA LEU A 16 13.94 -2.71 1.92
C LEU A 16 12.46 -2.49 1.55
N MET A 17 11.69 -3.57 1.36
CA MET A 17 10.24 -3.49 1.13
C MET A 17 9.53 -2.87 2.33
N TRP A 18 9.86 -3.28 3.55
CA TRP A 18 9.33 -2.69 4.77
C TRP A 18 9.63 -1.19 4.88
N THR A 19 10.86 -0.77 4.56
CA THR A 19 11.24 0.67 4.52
C THR A 19 10.41 1.41 3.48
N GLY A 20 10.18 0.81 2.31
CA GLY A 20 9.29 1.36 1.29
C GLY A 20 7.87 1.56 1.80
N TYR A 21 7.31 0.57 2.48
CA TYR A 21 5.99 0.69 3.12
C TYR A 21 5.94 1.73 4.23
N THR A 22 7.04 1.91 4.98
CA THR A 22 7.14 3.00 5.97
C THR A 22 7.02 4.37 5.30
N ALA A 23 7.66 4.56 4.16
CA ALA A 23 7.56 5.80 3.39
C ALA A 23 6.13 6.03 2.85
N ILE A 24 5.45 4.97 2.39
CA ILE A 24 4.04 5.04 1.96
C ILE A 24 3.12 5.40 3.14
N LEU A 25 3.31 4.82 4.32
CA LEU A 25 2.53 5.16 5.52
C LEU A 25 2.75 6.61 5.94
N VAL A 26 3.99 7.09 5.93
CA VAL A 26 4.31 8.50 6.21
C VAL A 26 3.61 9.42 5.20
N SER A 27 3.66 9.08 3.92
CA SER A 27 2.94 9.80 2.86
C SER A 27 1.44 9.89 3.15
N LEU A 28 0.81 8.77 3.50
CA LEU A 28 -0.62 8.72 3.81
C LEU A 28 -0.97 9.58 5.03
N LEU A 29 -0.15 9.57 6.08
CA LEU A 29 -0.33 10.40 7.26
C LEU A 29 -0.20 11.90 6.93
N LEU A 30 0.75 12.28 6.08
CA LEU A 30 0.90 13.66 5.61
C LEU A 30 -0.32 14.12 4.80
N LEU A 31 -0.83 13.27 3.91
CA LEU A 31 -2.03 13.57 3.12
C LEU A 31 -3.29 13.66 4.01
N LEU A 32 -3.41 12.78 5.00
CA LEU A 32 -4.50 12.85 5.98
C LEU A 32 -4.43 14.13 6.80
N LEU A 33 -3.24 14.52 7.24
CA LEU A 33 -3.01 15.80 7.93
C LEU A 33 -3.42 16.98 7.05
N CYS A 34 -3.04 16.98 5.77
CA CYS A 34 -3.48 18.00 4.81
C CYS A 34 -5.00 18.06 4.70
N LEU A 35 -5.68 16.90 4.61
CA LEU A 35 -7.12 16.83 4.52
C LEU A 35 -7.79 17.41 5.77
N VAL A 36 -7.31 17.04 6.95
CA VAL A 36 -7.82 17.56 8.24
C VAL A 36 -7.63 19.06 8.32
N LEU A 37 -6.45 19.57 7.97
CA LEU A 37 -6.16 21.00 7.96
C LEU A 37 -7.04 21.74 6.94
N ALA A 38 -7.28 21.17 5.75
CA ALA A 38 -8.17 21.74 4.76
C ALA A 38 -9.62 21.80 5.26
N LEU A 39 -10.12 20.72 5.90
CA LEU A 39 -11.46 20.67 6.46
C LEU A 39 -11.66 21.69 7.60
N LEU A 40 -10.67 21.81 8.49
CA LEU A 40 -10.68 22.82 9.56
C LEU A 40 -10.61 24.25 9.00
N SER A 41 -10.07 24.42 7.78
CA SER A 41 -9.96 25.69 7.08
C SER A 41 -11.28 26.18 6.50
N ILE A 42 -12.23 25.32 6.25
CA ILE A 42 -13.54 25.65 5.67
C ILE A 42 -14.41 26.41 6.67
N ASP A 43 -14.15 26.27 7.98
CA ASP A 43 -14.90 26.96 9.03
C ASP A 43 -14.30 28.34 9.33
N LYS A 44 -14.79 29.36 8.62
CA LYS A 44 -14.81 30.83 8.92
C LYS A 44 -13.51 31.62 9.14
N ALA A 45 -12.42 31.07 9.62
CA ALA A 45 -11.21 31.83 9.94
C ALA A 45 -10.18 31.83 8.80
N LEU A 46 -10.35 31.02 7.78
CA LEU A 46 -9.33 30.67 6.80
C LEU A 46 -9.60 31.07 5.35
N LEU A 47 -10.74 31.69 5.06
CA LEU A 47 -10.90 32.50 3.84
C LEU A 47 -9.90 33.68 3.79
N ASN A 48 -9.29 34.00 4.94
CA ASN A 48 -8.09 34.81 5.09
C ASN A 48 -6.81 33.98 5.25
N MET A 49 -6.75 32.75 4.68
CA MET A 49 -5.46 32.07 4.60
C MET A 49 -4.51 32.96 3.86
N SER A 50 -3.61 33.57 4.63
CA SER A 50 -2.48 34.28 4.09
C SER A 50 -1.78 33.34 3.09
N TYR A 51 -1.20 33.89 2.05
CA TYR A 51 -0.43 33.19 1.02
C TYR A 51 0.46 32.05 1.61
N GLY A 52 0.91 32.19 2.88
CA GLY A 52 1.68 31.20 3.60
C GLY A 52 0.95 29.88 3.94
N GLY A 53 -0.35 29.90 4.19
CA GLY A 53 -1.10 28.69 4.55
C GLY A 53 -1.33 27.77 3.35
N SER A 54 -1.63 28.34 2.18
CA SER A 54 -1.79 27.56 0.93
C SER A 54 -0.44 26.98 0.46
N MET A 55 0.67 27.72 0.60
CA MET A 55 2.01 27.21 0.32
C MET A 55 2.41 26.08 1.25
N PHE A 56 2.05 26.15 2.53
CA PHE A 56 2.32 25.07 3.48
C PHE A 56 1.57 23.79 3.13
N LEU A 57 0.28 23.87 2.80
CA LEU A 57 -0.48 22.69 2.36
C LEU A 57 0.10 22.09 1.07
N MET A 58 0.46 22.92 0.11
CA MET A 58 1.10 22.47 -1.13
C MET A 58 2.44 21.80 -0.89
N PHE A 59 3.24 22.31 0.05
CA PHE A 59 4.49 21.68 0.49
C PHE A 59 4.23 20.28 1.11
N LEU A 60 3.24 20.14 2.00
CA LEU A 60 2.90 18.85 2.61
C LEU A 60 2.44 17.83 1.56
N VAL A 61 1.62 18.24 0.58
CA VAL A 61 1.20 17.37 -0.54
C VAL A 61 2.41 16.93 -1.36
N LEU A 62 3.32 17.84 -1.69
CA LEU A 62 4.53 17.53 -2.43
C LEU A 62 5.41 16.53 -1.67
N MET A 63 5.65 16.77 -0.39
CA MET A 63 6.45 15.87 0.47
C MET A 63 5.79 14.49 0.60
N GLY A 64 4.47 14.43 0.75
CA GLY A 64 3.71 13.18 0.76
C GLY A 64 3.86 12.42 -0.56
N SER A 65 3.72 13.10 -1.70
CA SER A 65 3.85 12.49 -3.02
C SER A 65 5.26 11.94 -3.26
N LEU A 66 6.29 12.70 -2.88
CA LEU A 66 7.69 12.24 -2.96
C LEU A 66 7.95 11.03 -2.06
N ALA A 67 7.44 11.03 -0.82
CA ALA A 67 7.57 9.90 0.08
C ALA A 67 6.87 8.64 -0.48
N SER A 68 5.69 8.79 -1.08
CA SER A 68 4.99 7.70 -1.75
C SER A 68 5.80 7.13 -2.92
N LEU A 69 6.33 8.00 -3.79
CA LEU A 69 7.16 7.58 -4.93
C LEU A 69 8.40 6.80 -4.46
N VAL A 70 9.13 7.33 -3.48
CA VAL A 70 10.29 6.64 -2.88
C VAL A 70 9.86 5.29 -2.31
N GLY A 71 8.72 5.25 -1.61
CA GLY A 71 8.18 4.02 -1.03
C GLY A 71 7.89 2.95 -2.08
N VAL A 72 7.26 3.31 -3.19
CA VAL A 72 6.96 2.40 -4.30
C VAL A 72 8.26 1.90 -4.96
N VAL A 73 9.24 2.78 -5.19
CA VAL A 73 10.54 2.39 -5.77
C VAL A 73 11.27 1.40 -4.87
N LEU A 74 11.35 1.67 -3.56
CA LEU A 74 11.99 0.76 -2.60
C LEU A 74 11.30 -0.60 -2.54
N HIS A 75 9.97 -0.61 -2.59
CA HIS A 75 9.19 -1.84 -2.63
C HIS A 75 9.48 -2.67 -3.89
N LEU A 76 9.49 -2.03 -5.06
CA LEU A 76 9.84 -2.67 -6.33
C LEU A 76 11.28 -3.23 -6.33
N VAL A 77 12.26 -2.45 -5.85
CA VAL A 77 13.66 -2.89 -5.74
C VAL A 77 13.79 -4.08 -4.78
N GLY A 78 13.03 -4.08 -3.69
CA GLY A 78 12.94 -5.21 -2.77
C GLY A 78 12.41 -6.47 -3.45
N LEU A 79 11.27 -6.38 -4.13
CA LEU A 79 10.66 -7.48 -4.90
C LEU A 79 11.58 -7.98 -6.01
N TYR A 80 12.19 -7.06 -6.76
CA TYR A 80 13.14 -7.41 -7.82
C TYR A 80 14.30 -8.25 -7.28
N GLY A 81 14.85 -7.85 -6.12
CA GLY A 81 15.96 -8.57 -5.49
C GLY A 81 15.57 -9.93 -4.90
N LEU A 82 14.28 -10.19 -4.65
CA LEU A 82 13.77 -11.48 -4.17
C LEU A 82 13.43 -12.46 -5.30
N ARG A 83 13.37 -12.01 -6.57
CA ARG A 83 13.01 -12.85 -7.73
C ARG A 83 13.84 -14.12 -7.90
N PRO A 84 15.18 -14.12 -7.66
CA PRO A 84 15.98 -15.34 -7.81
C PRO A 84 15.76 -16.34 -6.67
N ILE A 85 15.16 -15.92 -5.54
CA ILE A 85 14.96 -16.75 -4.36
C ILE A 85 13.70 -17.60 -4.51
N ARG A 86 12.61 -17.01 -5.01
CA ARG A 86 11.32 -17.68 -5.22
C ARG A 86 10.57 -17.09 -6.41
N LYS A 87 9.92 -17.97 -7.18
CA LYS A 87 9.15 -17.59 -8.38
C LYS A 87 7.95 -16.68 -8.07
N GLU A 88 7.38 -16.80 -6.89
CA GLU A 88 6.25 -16.01 -6.41
C GLU A 88 6.57 -14.51 -6.46
N TYR A 89 7.77 -14.11 -6.06
CA TYR A 89 8.20 -12.71 -6.12
C TYR A 89 8.36 -12.17 -7.54
N ARG A 90 8.68 -13.05 -8.50
CA ARG A 90 8.70 -12.66 -9.92
C ARG A 90 7.30 -12.29 -10.40
N THR A 91 6.30 -13.10 -10.07
CA THR A 91 4.90 -12.82 -10.42
C THR A 91 4.40 -11.57 -9.72
N ALA A 92 4.66 -11.41 -8.42
CA ALA A 92 4.31 -10.21 -7.67
C ALA A 92 4.91 -8.94 -8.30
N PHE A 93 6.20 -8.98 -8.66
CA PHE A 93 6.87 -7.87 -9.32
C PHE A 93 6.22 -7.50 -10.66
N LEU A 94 5.93 -8.48 -11.52
CA LEU A 94 5.30 -8.23 -12.82
C LEU A 94 3.90 -7.63 -12.65
N CYS A 95 3.08 -8.18 -11.75
CA CYS A 95 1.75 -7.64 -11.47
C CYS A 95 1.81 -6.19 -10.99
N LEU A 96 2.75 -5.87 -10.10
CA LEU A 96 2.90 -4.51 -9.57
C LEU A 96 3.38 -3.53 -10.66
N VAL A 97 4.33 -3.94 -11.51
CA VAL A 97 4.79 -3.10 -12.64
C VAL A 97 3.65 -2.82 -13.61
N ILE A 98 2.86 -3.84 -13.95
CA ILE A 98 1.69 -3.63 -14.84
C ILE A 98 0.65 -2.71 -14.16
N ALA A 99 0.38 -2.90 -12.87
CA ALA A 99 -0.54 -2.04 -12.12
C ALA A 99 -0.08 -0.57 -12.11
N LEU A 100 1.24 -0.33 -11.99
CA LEU A 100 1.82 1.02 -12.05
C LEU A 100 1.69 1.66 -13.44
N VAL A 101 1.79 0.87 -14.51
CA VAL A 101 1.56 1.37 -15.88
C VAL A 101 0.08 1.67 -16.11
N LEU A 102 -0.84 0.87 -15.57
CA LEU A 102 -2.27 1.10 -15.68
C LEU A 102 -2.74 2.37 -14.93
N SER A 103 -2.02 2.79 -13.86
CA SER A 103 -2.39 3.97 -13.09
C SER A 103 -2.47 5.26 -13.93
N PRO A 104 -1.40 5.72 -14.61
CA PRO A 104 -1.49 6.91 -15.45
C PRO A 104 -2.42 6.72 -16.64
N LEU A 105 -2.55 5.51 -17.17
CA LEU A 105 -3.49 5.24 -18.26
C LEU A 105 -4.96 5.44 -17.83
N SER A 106 -5.31 5.09 -16.58
CA SER A 106 -6.65 5.36 -16.06
C SER A 106 -6.92 6.86 -15.91
N GLU A 107 -5.92 7.66 -15.52
CA GLU A 107 -6.03 9.11 -15.37
C GLU A 107 -6.20 9.86 -16.72
N LEU A 108 -5.71 9.26 -17.82
CA LEU A 108 -5.89 9.80 -19.17
C LEU A 108 -7.27 9.52 -19.76
N THR A 109 -8.07 8.67 -19.13
CA THR A 109 -9.43 8.35 -19.58
C THR A 109 -10.45 9.22 -18.86
N ALA A 110 -11.58 9.52 -19.51
CA ALA A 110 -12.65 10.29 -18.90
C ALA A 110 -13.20 9.55 -17.66
N GLU A 111 -13.30 10.25 -16.55
CA GLU A 111 -13.88 9.71 -15.31
C GLU A 111 -15.28 9.15 -15.57
N GLY A 112 -15.59 7.99 -14.98
CA GLY A 112 -16.88 7.32 -15.15
C GLY A 112 -17.06 6.57 -16.48
N SER A 113 -16.13 6.67 -17.43
CA SER A 113 -16.16 5.89 -18.67
C SER A 113 -15.95 4.40 -18.40
N ALA A 114 -16.44 3.54 -19.30
CA ALA A 114 -16.20 2.10 -19.21
C ALA A 114 -14.69 1.78 -19.24
N ALA A 115 -13.91 2.51 -20.02
CA ALA A 115 -12.46 2.37 -20.10
C ALA A 115 -11.79 2.70 -18.76
N PHE A 116 -12.15 3.81 -18.12
CA PHE A 116 -11.69 4.19 -16.78
C PHE A 116 -11.95 3.07 -15.77
N ARG A 117 -13.18 2.58 -15.70
CA ARG A 117 -13.58 1.52 -14.75
C ARG A 117 -12.81 0.22 -14.99
N LEU A 118 -12.61 -0.19 -16.24
CA LEU A 118 -11.85 -1.40 -16.58
C LEU A 118 -10.37 -1.27 -16.19
N LEU A 119 -9.73 -0.13 -16.46
CA LEU A 119 -8.34 0.11 -16.09
C LEU A 119 -8.17 0.17 -14.57
N TYR A 120 -9.09 0.83 -13.87
CA TYR A 120 -9.11 0.92 -12.41
C TYR A 120 -9.27 -0.47 -11.77
N LEU A 121 -10.26 -1.26 -12.22
CA LEU A 121 -10.46 -2.63 -11.75
C LEU A 121 -9.24 -3.51 -12.04
N GLY A 122 -8.69 -3.43 -13.25
CA GLY A 122 -7.48 -4.16 -13.63
C GLY A 122 -6.31 -3.85 -12.71
N ARG A 123 -6.04 -2.57 -12.46
CA ARG A 123 -5.00 -2.11 -11.52
C ARG A 123 -5.23 -2.66 -10.10
N THR A 124 -6.46 -2.57 -9.61
CA THR A 124 -6.82 -2.98 -8.25
C THR A 124 -6.66 -4.49 -8.07
N VAL A 125 -7.12 -5.29 -9.03
CA VAL A 125 -6.95 -6.75 -9.03
C VAL A 125 -5.47 -7.15 -9.13
N LEU A 126 -4.69 -6.48 -9.98
CA LEU A 126 -3.25 -6.76 -10.11
C LEU A 126 -2.48 -6.44 -8.82
N ASN A 127 -2.84 -5.37 -8.11
CA ASN A 127 -2.28 -5.07 -6.80
C ASN A 127 -2.60 -6.17 -5.78
N LEU A 128 -3.84 -6.66 -5.75
CA LEU A 128 -4.24 -7.75 -4.86
C LEU A 128 -3.44 -9.03 -5.18
N ILE A 129 -3.29 -9.37 -6.47
CA ILE A 129 -2.50 -10.52 -6.92
C ILE A 129 -1.02 -10.34 -6.51
N ALA A 130 -0.46 -9.13 -6.64
CA ALA A 130 0.90 -8.85 -6.22
C ALA A 130 1.09 -9.06 -4.71
N ILE A 131 0.14 -8.60 -3.88
CA ILE A 131 0.15 -8.84 -2.44
C ILE A 131 0.08 -10.35 -2.15
N TRP A 132 -0.82 -11.08 -2.81
CA TRP A 132 -0.97 -12.53 -2.65
C TRP A 132 0.34 -13.27 -2.89
N PHE A 133 0.99 -13.05 -4.05
CA PHE A 133 2.24 -13.72 -4.37
C PHE A 133 3.39 -13.28 -3.45
N THR A 134 3.40 -12.03 -3.00
CA THR A 134 4.37 -11.56 -2.00
C THR A 134 4.20 -12.32 -0.68
N LEU A 135 2.96 -12.46 -0.22
CA LEU A 135 2.65 -13.21 1.01
C LEU A 135 3.00 -14.70 0.87
N GLN A 136 2.65 -15.34 -0.24
CA GLN A 136 3.01 -16.74 -0.50
C GLN A 136 4.53 -16.95 -0.50
N GLY A 137 5.27 -16.09 -1.20
CA GLY A 137 6.72 -16.14 -1.22
C GLY A 137 7.32 -15.98 0.17
N THR A 138 6.84 -15.00 0.93
CA THR A 138 7.34 -14.72 2.29
C THR A 138 6.94 -15.81 3.29
N ASN A 139 5.70 -16.31 3.26
CA ASN A 139 5.26 -17.41 4.11
C ASN A 139 6.12 -18.66 3.90
N GLY A 140 6.40 -19.01 2.65
CA GLY A 140 7.28 -20.14 2.37
C GLY A 140 8.73 -19.94 2.81
N LEU A 141 9.23 -18.69 2.91
CA LEU A 141 10.51 -18.40 3.55
C LEU A 141 10.42 -18.56 5.08
N MET A 142 9.32 -18.12 5.69
CA MET A 142 9.10 -18.26 7.14
C MET A 142 9.00 -19.73 7.56
N GLU A 143 8.29 -20.54 6.80
CA GLU A 143 8.21 -21.98 7.02
C GLU A 143 9.59 -22.67 6.90
N ALA A 144 10.40 -22.26 5.92
CA ALA A 144 11.76 -22.79 5.73
C ALA A 144 12.73 -22.46 6.88
N VAL A 145 12.44 -21.42 7.69
CA VAL A 145 13.22 -21.04 8.89
C VAL A 145 12.50 -21.42 10.20
N GLY A 146 11.40 -22.19 10.12
CA GLY A 146 10.65 -22.67 11.30
C GLY A 146 9.82 -21.59 12.01
N ARG A 147 9.51 -20.47 11.36
CA ARG A 147 8.75 -19.35 11.92
C ARG A 147 7.29 -19.36 11.45
N GLY A 148 6.58 -20.44 11.79
CA GLY A 148 5.14 -20.59 11.49
C GLY A 148 4.25 -19.53 12.16
N ASP A 149 4.69 -18.94 13.25
CA ASP A 149 4.03 -17.82 13.93
C ASP A 149 3.92 -16.56 13.02
N VAL A 150 4.95 -16.29 12.23
CA VAL A 150 4.95 -15.20 11.25
C VAL A 150 4.12 -15.56 10.02
N SER A 151 4.23 -16.81 9.52
CA SER A 151 3.43 -17.28 8.39
C SER A 151 1.92 -17.19 8.67
N ALA A 152 1.47 -17.54 9.89
CA ALA A 152 0.07 -17.42 10.30
C ALA A 152 -0.47 -15.97 10.18
N ARG A 153 0.37 -14.96 10.46
CA ARG A 153 0.01 -13.54 10.30
C ARG A 153 -0.17 -13.14 8.84
N GLY A 154 0.58 -13.76 7.93
CA GLY A 154 0.40 -13.54 6.49
C GLY A 154 -1.01 -13.89 6.00
N ARG A 155 -1.66 -14.90 6.61
CA ARG A 155 -3.06 -15.24 6.32
C ARG A 155 -4.02 -14.13 6.75
N LEU A 156 -3.80 -13.53 7.93
CA LEU A 156 -4.61 -12.40 8.38
C LEU A 156 -4.45 -11.19 7.45
N VAL A 157 -3.21 -10.87 7.06
CA VAL A 157 -2.93 -9.78 6.11
C VAL A 157 -3.65 -10.03 4.79
N TRP A 158 -3.66 -11.28 4.30
CA TRP A 158 -4.37 -11.63 3.07
C TRP A 158 -5.88 -11.35 3.18
N ILE A 159 -6.51 -11.80 4.27
CA ILE A 159 -7.95 -11.55 4.51
C ILE A 159 -8.24 -10.06 4.54
N LEU A 160 -7.43 -9.26 5.25
CA LEU A 160 -7.59 -7.81 5.33
C LEU A 160 -7.45 -7.15 3.95
N SER A 161 -6.40 -7.50 3.19
CA SER A 161 -6.17 -6.93 1.85
C SER A 161 -7.26 -7.30 0.86
N TRP A 162 -7.79 -8.54 0.93
CA TRP A 162 -8.89 -8.97 0.08
C TRP A 162 -10.17 -8.19 0.40
N THR A 163 -10.51 -8.08 1.69
CA THR A 163 -11.69 -7.32 2.14
C THR A 163 -11.58 -5.83 1.78
N GLU A 164 -10.39 -5.24 1.96
CA GLU A 164 -10.10 -3.87 1.54
C GLU A 164 -10.34 -3.68 0.04
N THR A 165 -9.82 -4.59 -0.78
CA THR A 165 -9.99 -4.54 -2.24
C THR A 165 -11.47 -4.59 -2.64
N VAL A 166 -12.25 -5.50 -2.04
CA VAL A 166 -13.69 -5.60 -2.31
C VAL A 166 -14.40 -4.32 -1.90
N LEU A 167 -14.09 -3.79 -0.71
CA LEU A 167 -14.70 -2.56 -0.20
C LEU A 167 -14.36 -1.36 -1.13
N THR A 168 -13.12 -1.24 -1.57
CA THR A 168 -12.67 -0.20 -2.49
C THR A 168 -13.43 -0.27 -3.82
N ILE A 169 -13.58 -1.46 -4.40
CA ILE A 169 -14.34 -1.67 -5.65
C ILE A 169 -15.82 -1.29 -5.45
N LEU A 170 -16.43 -1.68 -4.33
CA LEU A 170 -17.82 -1.34 -4.05
C LEU A 170 -18.03 0.18 -3.91
N LEU A 171 -17.11 0.86 -3.21
CA LEU A 171 -17.17 2.31 -3.02
C LEU A 171 -16.98 3.08 -4.32
N GLU A 172 -16.12 2.61 -5.22
CA GLU A 172 -15.90 3.23 -6.54
C GLU A 172 -17.14 3.12 -7.44
N MET A 173 -18.00 2.15 -7.19
CA MET A 173 -19.28 2.02 -7.90
C MET A 173 -20.35 3.00 -7.43
N LEU A 174 -20.16 3.65 -6.27
CA LEU A 174 -21.11 4.63 -5.75
C LEU A 174 -20.90 6.00 -6.41
N PRO A 175 -21.96 6.70 -6.79
CA PRO A 175 -21.85 8.06 -7.32
C PRO A 175 -21.40 9.00 -6.19
N LEU A 176 -20.28 9.69 -6.40
CA LEU A 176 -19.69 10.62 -5.41
C LEU A 176 -20.67 11.68 -4.90
N GLY A 177 -21.57 12.18 -5.77
CA GLY A 177 -22.60 13.13 -5.36
C GLY A 177 -23.53 12.60 -4.27
N ALA A 178 -23.97 11.33 -4.39
CA ALA A 178 -24.82 10.69 -3.39
C ALA A 178 -24.09 10.48 -2.05
N VAL A 179 -22.77 10.36 -2.07
CA VAL A 179 -21.94 10.19 -0.87
C VAL A 179 -21.83 11.48 -0.06
N LEU A 180 -21.70 12.62 -0.73
CA LEU A 180 -21.57 13.92 -0.08
C LEU A 180 -22.90 14.41 0.52
N GLU A 181 -24.03 14.02 -0.07
CA GLU A 181 -25.36 14.38 0.41
C GLU A 181 -25.88 13.45 1.52
N ASN A 182 -25.29 12.28 1.69
CA ASN A 182 -25.76 11.27 2.63
C ASN A 182 -24.75 11.05 3.76
N MET A 183 -25.11 11.48 4.97
CA MET A 183 -24.29 11.33 6.18
C MET A 183 -23.89 9.87 6.46
N GLY A 184 -24.74 8.91 6.13
CA GLY A 184 -24.45 7.47 6.28
C GLY A 184 -23.35 6.99 5.33
N LEU A 185 -23.35 7.47 4.07
CA LEU A 185 -22.29 7.14 3.11
C LEU A 185 -20.96 7.80 3.47
N GLY A 186 -20.97 9.00 4.03
CA GLY A 186 -19.77 9.65 4.59
C GLY A 186 -19.13 8.83 5.71
N LEU A 187 -19.95 8.24 6.60
CA LEU A 187 -19.47 7.33 7.64
C LEU A 187 -18.86 6.06 7.06
N VAL A 188 -19.45 5.47 6.02
CA VAL A 188 -18.91 4.29 5.33
C VAL A 188 -17.55 4.60 4.70
N LEU A 189 -17.38 5.77 4.09
CA LEU A 189 -16.08 6.21 3.56
C LEU A 189 -15.03 6.35 4.67
N LEU A 190 -15.39 6.96 5.79
CA LEU A 190 -14.47 7.09 6.93
C LEU A 190 -14.06 5.71 7.47
N LEU A 191 -15.01 4.81 7.65
CA LEU A 191 -14.72 3.45 8.10
C LEU A 191 -13.84 2.68 7.10
N SER A 192 -14.07 2.85 5.79
CA SER A 192 -13.22 2.22 4.77
C SER A 192 -11.80 2.76 4.80
N LEU A 193 -11.61 4.07 5.00
CA LEU A 193 -10.29 4.68 5.15
C LEU A 193 -9.55 4.15 6.37
N LEU A 194 -10.23 4.04 7.51
CA LEU A 194 -9.67 3.45 8.74
C LEU A 194 -9.30 1.98 8.54
N TYR A 195 -10.14 1.24 7.82
CA TYR A 195 -9.87 -0.16 7.49
C TYR A 195 -8.64 -0.30 6.57
N SER A 196 -8.51 0.53 5.53
CA SER A 196 -7.35 0.56 4.64
C SER A 196 -6.07 0.89 5.40
N LEU A 197 -6.12 1.87 6.31
CA LEU A 197 -4.99 2.20 7.16
C LEU A 197 -4.59 1.02 8.05
N ALA A 198 -5.56 0.33 8.66
CA ALA A 198 -5.30 -0.86 9.46
C ALA A 198 -4.66 -1.97 8.61
N SER A 199 -5.19 -2.27 7.42
CA SER A 199 -4.64 -3.25 6.48
C SER A 199 -3.17 -2.95 6.14
N LEU A 200 -2.85 -1.69 5.83
CA LEU A 200 -1.48 -1.24 5.57
C LEU A 200 -0.55 -1.44 6.77
N VAL A 201 -1.01 -1.12 7.98
CA VAL A 201 -0.22 -1.30 9.22
C VAL A 201 0.03 -2.78 9.51
N PHE A 202 -0.97 -3.65 9.29
CA PHE A 202 -0.80 -5.10 9.46
C PHE A 202 0.22 -5.66 8.45
N TYR A 203 0.14 -5.26 7.19
CA TYR A 203 1.09 -5.68 6.16
C TYR A 203 2.50 -5.16 6.44
N TRP A 204 2.65 -3.91 6.84
CA TRP A 204 3.92 -3.31 7.27
C TRP A 204 4.56 -4.08 8.42
N ASN A 205 3.77 -4.40 9.47
CA ASN A 205 4.26 -5.16 10.63
C ASN A 205 4.64 -6.59 10.26
N TYR A 206 3.89 -7.22 9.34
CA TYR A 206 4.21 -8.54 8.80
C TYR A 206 5.57 -8.54 8.08
N LEU A 207 5.81 -7.59 7.17
CA LEU A 207 7.10 -7.47 6.45
C LEU A 207 8.28 -7.24 7.42
N LYS A 208 8.08 -6.40 8.44
CA LYS A 208 9.08 -6.17 9.48
C LYS A 208 9.46 -7.47 10.17
N ARG A 209 8.47 -8.19 10.70
CA ARG A 209 8.69 -9.43 11.43
C ARG A 209 9.32 -10.52 10.57
N ALA A 210 8.91 -10.61 9.31
CA ALA A 210 9.51 -11.55 8.37
C ALA A 210 10.97 -11.21 8.07
N SER A 211 11.29 -9.94 7.87
CA SER A 211 12.66 -9.47 7.71
C SER A 211 13.53 -9.79 8.93
N ASP A 212 13.06 -9.42 10.13
CA ASP A 212 13.80 -9.63 11.38
C ASP A 212 14.03 -11.13 11.66
N ALA A 213 13.03 -11.98 11.39
CA ALA A 213 13.14 -13.42 11.54
C ALA A 213 14.22 -14.03 10.61
N LEU A 214 14.31 -13.57 9.35
CA LEU A 214 15.33 -14.05 8.41
C LEU A 214 16.73 -13.58 8.77
N LEU A 215 16.87 -12.32 9.21
CA LEU A 215 18.14 -11.76 9.66
C LEU A 215 18.63 -12.47 10.93
N ALA A 216 17.76 -12.69 11.91
CA ALA A 216 18.10 -13.45 13.11
C ALA A 216 18.51 -14.91 12.79
N ALA A 217 17.81 -15.57 11.83
CA ALA A 217 18.16 -16.92 11.40
C ALA A 217 19.44 -17.01 10.54
N SER A 218 20.00 -15.87 10.13
CA SER A 218 21.30 -15.78 9.44
C SER A 218 22.48 -15.49 10.37
N GLY A 219 22.24 -15.29 11.68
CA GLY A 219 23.27 -15.03 12.69
C GLY A 219 23.70 -13.56 12.78
N LEU A 220 22.89 -12.63 12.28
CA LEU A 220 23.11 -11.17 12.38
C LEU A 220 22.22 -10.55 13.44
#